data_2b29dea0b6a058c920acece176036ccc
#
_entry.id   2b29dea0b6a058c920acece176036ccc
#
_cell.length_a   1.000
_cell.length_b   1.000
_cell.length_c   1.000
_cell.angle_alpha   90.00
_cell.angle_beta   90.00
_cell.angle_gamma   90.00
#
_symmetry.space_group_name_H-M   'P 1'
#
loop_
_entity.id
_entity.type
_entity.pdbx_description
1 polymer ?
#
loop_
_entity_poly.entity_id
_entity_poly.type
_entity_poly.pdbx_seq_one_letter_code
_entity_poly.pdbx_strand_id
1 'polypeptide(L)'
;MKSGRKLSYVSIILALAAVLSMFLTGCSGNTDNRNVVYEDMKAAFEQANLLSANIGIFTKTVSGDSVSYGECGSGVIFDRDGNDYYALTAAHVVSAEGSQLLVFTVNTEMKTEDIPGIDYSVLSQDAYDAMYPAEVLYVSSRDDLAVIRFRAEEELSVIGIAEADPAKDDRIMCVGNPESAWFAISYGKVTSGMEKFGESQGFPSNAMRHSAYIQVGSSGGAAIGEDMKLVGITPGASLSPNGKTFRYGVLIPVSEIRLCLEEWNGSPSKE
;
A
#
# COMPACT_ATOMS: atom_id res chain seq x y z
N MET A 1 5.11 43.10 -1.01
CA MET A 1 5.75 42.27 -2.04
C MET A 1 5.67 40.83 -1.57
N LYS A 2 4.75 40.03 -2.14
CA LYS A 2 4.62 38.60 -1.83
C LYS A 2 5.56 37.86 -2.77
N SER A 3 6.66 37.31 -2.23
CA SER A 3 7.57 36.41 -2.97
C SER A 3 6.86 35.06 -3.12
N GLY A 4 6.40 34.79 -4.33
CA GLY A 4 5.86 33.47 -4.67
C GLY A 4 6.99 32.44 -4.64
N ARG A 5 6.86 31.43 -3.78
CA ARG A 5 7.73 30.25 -3.79
C ARG A 5 7.52 29.54 -5.13
N LYS A 6 8.55 29.48 -5.95
CA LYS A 6 8.55 28.62 -7.15
C LYS A 6 8.90 27.20 -6.69
N LEU A 7 7.90 26.32 -6.69
CA LEU A 7 8.15 24.90 -6.56
C LEU A 7 9.06 24.44 -7.72
N SER A 8 10.13 23.74 -7.39
CA SER A 8 10.98 23.11 -8.41
C SER A 8 10.45 21.71 -8.71
N TYR A 9 9.60 21.62 -9.72
CA TYR A 9 9.00 20.34 -10.20
C TYR A 9 9.97 19.45 -10.98
N VAL A 10 11.22 19.88 -11.16
CA VAL A 10 12.16 19.25 -12.09
C VAL A 10 12.66 17.87 -11.67
N SER A 11 12.67 17.56 -10.38
CA SER A 11 13.24 16.30 -9.89
C SER A 11 12.26 15.10 -9.95
N ILE A 12 10.95 15.34 -9.98
CA ILE A 12 9.91 14.29 -10.06
C ILE A 12 9.77 13.77 -11.50
N ILE A 13 10.07 14.61 -12.51
CA ILE A 13 9.80 14.31 -13.93
C ILE A 13 10.70 13.17 -14.46
N LEU A 14 11.89 12.98 -13.94
CA LEU A 14 12.84 11.99 -14.48
C LEU A 14 12.56 10.54 -14.02
N ALA A 15 11.91 10.32 -12.89
CA ALA A 15 11.55 8.98 -12.43
C ALA A 15 10.23 8.48 -13.08
N LEU A 16 9.24 9.36 -13.27
CA LEU A 16 7.94 9.02 -13.88
C LEU A 16 7.99 8.78 -15.38
N ALA A 17 8.84 9.51 -16.13
CA ALA A 17 8.93 9.35 -17.58
C ALA A 17 9.49 7.99 -18.04
N ALA A 18 10.23 7.27 -17.20
CA ALA A 18 10.77 5.96 -17.54
C ALA A 18 9.72 4.83 -17.42
N VAL A 19 8.65 5.02 -16.65
CA VAL A 19 7.64 3.99 -16.39
C VAL A 19 6.47 4.08 -17.36
N LEU A 20 6.09 5.27 -17.81
CA LEU A 20 4.90 5.48 -18.65
C LEU A 20 5.06 4.99 -20.10
N SER A 21 6.27 4.83 -20.62
CA SER A 21 6.50 4.35 -21.99
C SER A 21 6.33 2.83 -22.20
N MET A 22 6.06 2.05 -21.13
CA MET A 22 5.98 0.58 -21.19
C MET A 22 4.57 0.00 -21.30
N PHE A 23 3.51 0.81 -21.29
CA PHE A 23 2.13 0.28 -21.14
C PHE A 23 1.30 0.18 -22.43
N LEU A 24 1.82 0.46 -23.63
CA LEU A 24 1.05 0.51 -24.88
C LEU A 24 1.42 -0.55 -25.93
N THR A 25 1.74 -1.78 -25.56
CA THR A 25 1.65 -2.87 -26.55
C THR A 25 1.18 -4.14 -25.89
N GLY A 26 -0.07 -4.48 -26.16
CA GLY A 26 -0.67 -5.74 -25.79
C GLY A 26 -0.10 -6.89 -26.60
N CYS A 27 -0.16 -8.10 -26.06
CA CYS A 27 -0.85 -9.24 -26.64
C CYS A 27 -0.42 -10.56 -26.07
N SER A 28 -1.45 -11.29 -25.73
CA SER A 28 -1.63 -12.72 -26.03
C SER A 28 -0.91 -13.75 -25.18
N GLY A 29 -1.71 -14.46 -24.41
CA GLY A 29 -1.46 -15.84 -24.05
C GLY A 29 -1.06 -16.11 -22.60
N ASN A 30 -1.79 -15.56 -21.65
CA ASN A 30 -1.99 -16.17 -20.34
C ASN A 30 -3.37 -15.76 -19.84
N THR A 31 -4.12 -16.66 -19.24
CA THR A 31 -5.40 -16.35 -18.61
C THR A 31 -5.15 -15.37 -17.46
N ASP A 32 -5.25 -14.09 -17.79
CA ASP A 32 -4.98 -13.01 -16.91
C ASP A 32 -6.10 -12.96 -15.85
N ASN A 33 -5.78 -13.34 -14.62
CA ASN A 33 -6.70 -13.30 -13.47
C ASN A 33 -7.15 -11.88 -13.11
N ARG A 34 -6.77 -10.87 -13.87
CA ARG A 34 -7.13 -9.45 -13.63
C ARG A 34 -8.65 -9.20 -13.62
N ASN A 35 -9.43 -10.10 -14.24
CA ASN A 35 -10.88 -9.95 -14.35
C ASN A 35 -11.67 -10.92 -13.44
N VAL A 36 -10.99 -11.66 -12.56
CA VAL A 36 -11.70 -12.49 -11.58
C VAL A 36 -12.31 -11.59 -10.53
N VAL A 37 -13.59 -11.74 -10.28
CA VAL A 37 -14.32 -11.09 -9.18
C VAL A 37 -15.05 -12.17 -8.39
N TYR A 38 -14.92 -12.14 -7.09
CA TYR A 38 -15.70 -12.97 -6.19
C TYR A 38 -16.85 -12.11 -5.62
N GLU A 39 -18.02 -12.19 -6.26
CA GLU A 39 -19.16 -11.30 -5.94
C GLU A 39 -19.64 -11.46 -4.50
N ASP A 40 -19.54 -12.65 -3.92
CA ASP A 40 -19.84 -12.90 -2.51
C ASP A 40 -18.87 -12.17 -1.57
N MET A 41 -17.57 -12.21 -1.83
CA MET A 41 -16.57 -11.48 -1.06
C MET A 41 -16.72 -9.96 -1.23
N LYS A 42 -16.99 -9.52 -2.46
CA LYS A 42 -17.23 -8.09 -2.75
C LYS A 42 -18.42 -7.57 -1.95
N ALA A 43 -19.55 -8.26 -1.98
CA ALA A 43 -20.74 -7.86 -1.23
C ALA A 43 -20.51 -7.84 0.28
N ALA A 44 -19.81 -8.85 0.82
CA ALA A 44 -19.46 -8.87 2.25
C ALA A 44 -18.51 -7.73 2.65
N PHE A 45 -17.53 -7.42 1.81
CA PHE A 45 -16.57 -6.32 2.02
C PHE A 45 -17.28 -4.95 2.02
N GLU A 46 -18.18 -4.72 1.05
CA GLU A 46 -18.99 -3.50 0.97
C GLU A 46 -19.94 -3.38 2.18
N GLN A 47 -20.61 -4.47 2.57
CA GLN A 47 -21.49 -4.49 3.73
C GLN A 47 -20.75 -4.18 5.04
N ALA A 48 -19.52 -4.66 5.18
CA ALA A 48 -18.66 -4.42 6.34
C ALA A 48 -17.96 -3.04 6.30
N ASN A 49 -18.15 -2.25 5.23
CA ASN A 49 -17.51 -0.94 5.00
C ASN A 49 -15.98 -0.97 5.14
N LEU A 50 -15.33 -2.07 4.76
CA LEU A 50 -13.90 -2.28 4.97
C LEU A 50 -13.01 -1.48 4.00
N LEU A 51 -13.59 -0.83 2.99
CA LEU A 51 -12.80 0.04 2.12
C LEU A 51 -12.15 1.18 2.91
N SER A 52 -12.86 1.74 3.90
CA SER A 52 -12.34 2.81 4.76
C SER A 52 -11.27 2.36 5.76
N ALA A 53 -11.06 1.05 5.93
CA ALA A 53 -9.92 0.51 6.68
C ALA A 53 -8.61 0.58 5.88
N ASN A 54 -8.67 0.83 4.57
CA ASN A 54 -7.49 0.90 3.72
C ASN A 54 -7.06 2.35 3.52
N ILE A 55 -5.76 2.57 3.52
CA ILE A 55 -5.14 3.89 3.39
C ILE A 55 -4.09 3.89 2.31
N GLY A 56 -3.84 5.07 1.75
CA GLY A 56 -2.66 5.31 0.93
C GLY A 56 -1.63 6.15 1.68
N ILE A 57 -0.37 6.01 1.30
CA ILE A 57 0.77 6.64 1.99
C ILE A 57 1.65 7.32 0.97
N PHE A 58 1.90 8.62 1.15
CA PHE A 58 2.94 9.37 0.45
C PHE A 58 4.06 9.76 1.42
N THR A 59 5.24 10.00 0.88
CA THR A 59 6.34 10.64 1.61
C THR A 59 6.50 12.07 1.13
N LYS A 60 6.70 13.01 2.08
CA LYS A 60 6.99 14.43 1.80
C LYS A 60 8.38 14.76 2.29
N THR A 61 9.24 15.18 1.41
CA THR A 61 10.61 15.61 1.73
C THR A 61 10.75 17.09 1.50
N VAL A 62 11.33 17.79 2.49
CA VAL A 62 11.63 19.23 2.43
C VAL A 62 13.14 19.41 2.41
N SER A 63 13.66 20.07 1.37
CA SER A 63 15.08 20.38 1.22
C SER A 63 15.25 21.86 0.85
N GLY A 64 15.62 22.68 1.82
CA GLY A 64 15.63 24.13 1.66
C GLY A 64 14.25 24.68 1.33
N ASP A 65 14.13 25.36 0.19
CA ASP A 65 12.86 25.91 -0.30
C ASP A 65 12.07 24.92 -1.20
N SER A 66 12.59 23.72 -1.42
CA SER A 66 11.99 22.71 -2.29
C SER A 66 11.20 21.69 -1.47
N VAL A 67 10.01 21.34 -1.96
CA VAL A 67 9.17 20.25 -1.44
C VAL A 67 9.01 19.22 -2.55
N SER A 68 9.20 17.95 -2.21
CA SER A 68 8.94 16.84 -3.11
C SER A 68 8.09 15.78 -2.41
N TYR A 69 7.29 15.07 -3.21
CA TYR A 69 6.45 13.97 -2.74
C TYR A 69 6.97 12.69 -3.39
N GLY A 70 7.16 11.65 -2.56
CA GLY A 70 7.62 10.34 -2.99
C GLY A 70 6.49 9.45 -3.49
N GLU A 71 6.85 8.25 -3.92
CA GLU A 71 5.92 7.26 -4.43
C GLU A 71 4.85 6.89 -3.40
N CYS A 72 3.67 6.54 -3.92
CA CYS A 72 2.55 6.09 -3.10
C CYS A 72 2.77 4.63 -2.67
N GLY A 73 2.48 4.37 -1.39
CA GLY A 73 2.29 3.03 -0.85
C GLY A 73 0.86 2.86 -0.33
N SER A 74 0.62 1.73 0.28
CA SER A 74 -0.66 1.36 0.87
C SER A 74 -0.49 0.96 2.33
N GLY A 75 -1.60 0.95 3.07
CA GLY A 75 -1.65 0.44 4.44
C GLY A 75 -3.05 0.01 4.81
N VAL A 76 -3.19 -0.60 5.98
CA VAL A 76 -4.47 -1.07 6.49
C VAL A 76 -4.60 -0.80 7.99
N ILE A 77 -5.70 -0.21 8.41
CA ILE A 77 -6.01 0.13 9.80
C ILE A 77 -6.44 -1.15 10.53
N PHE A 78 -5.71 -1.51 11.60
CA PHE A 78 -5.96 -2.70 12.39
C PHE A 78 -6.35 -2.41 13.85
N ASP A 79 -6.14 -1.17 14.32
CA ASP A 79 -6.50 -0.75 15.68
C ASP A 79 -6.81 0.74 15.73
N ARG A 80 -7.49 1.19 16.81
CA ARG A 80 -7.90 2.56 17.03
C ARG A 80 -7.99 2.89 18.52
N ASP A 81 -7.52 4.08 18.90
CA ASP A 81 -7.75 4.68 20.21
C ASP A 81 -8.26 6.12 20.05
N GLY A 82 -9.56 6.33 20.28
CA GLY A 82 -10.20 7.61 19.98
C GLY A 82 -10.07 7.98 18.50
N ASN A 83 -9.39 9.08 18.21
CA ASN A 83 -9.12 9.57 16.86
C ASN A 83 -7.73 9.16 16.34
N ASP A 84 -6.95 8.43 17.13
CA ASP A 84 -5.67 7.89 16.71
C ASP A 84 -5.86 6.50 16.09
N TYR A 85 -5.49 6.37 14.82
CA TYR A 85 -5.59 5.14 14.05
C TYR A 85 -4.21 4.50 13.90
N TYR A 86 -4.15 3.20 14.08
CA TYR A 86 -2.93 2.39 13.91
C TYR A 86 -3.06 1.55 12.66
N ALA A 87 -2.07 1.64 11.79
CA ALA A 87 -2.09 0.93 10.52
C ALA A 87 -0.80 0.12 10.30
N LEU A 88 -0.97 -1.04 9.65
CA LEU A 88 0.12 -1.85 9.11
C LEU A 88 0.44 -1.39 7.68
N THR A 89 1.70 -1.41 7.33
CA THR A 89 2.22 -1.18 5.98
C THR A 89 3.52 -1.95 5.76
N ALA A 90 4.09 -1.91 4.57
CA ALA A 90 5.42 -2.45 4.31
C ALA A 90 6.52 -1.50 4.82
N ALA A 91 7.60 -2.06 5.38
CA ALA A 91 8.69 -1.25 5.94
C ALA A 91 9.37 -0.37 4.88
N HIS A 92 9.53 -0.86 3.65
CA HIS A 92 10.15 -0.08 2.58
C HIS A 92 9.32 1.15 2.17
N VAL A 93 8.00 1.16 2.40
CA VAL A 93 7.11 2.31 2.13
C VAL A 93 7.43 3.49 3.06
N VAL A 94 7.90 3.20 4.28
CA VAL A 94 8.17 4.22 5.31
C VAL A 94 9.66 4.49 5.54
N SER A 95 10.54 3.92 4.71
CA SER A 95 11.99 3.93 4.91
C SER A 95 12.71 5.20 4.44
N ALA A 96 12.00 6.16 3.83
CA ALA A 96 12.60 7.40 3.32
C ALA A 96 13.06 8.30 4.47
N GLU A 97 14.37 8.31 4.76
CA GLU A 97 14.95 9.12 5.82
C GLU A 97 14.68 10.60 5.63
N GLY A 98 14.33 11.30 6.74
CA GLY A 98 14.06 12.73 6.74
C GLY A 98 12.76 13.14 6.05
N SER A 99 11.93 12.20 5.65
CA SER A 99 10.62 12.45 5.05
C SER A 99 9.50 12.39 6.09
N GLN A 100 8.50 13.23 5.90
CA GLN A 100 7.22 13.14 6.62
C GLN A 100 6.30 12.17 5.88
N LEU A 101 5.62 11.28 6.61
CA LEU A 101 4.56 10.46 6.04
C LEU A 101 3.26 11.23 5.98
N LEU A 102 2.54 11.08 4.88
CA LEU A 102 1.21 11.62 4.65
C LEU A 102 0.27 10.47 4.31
N VAL A 103 -0.80 10.34 5.06
CA VAL A 103 -1.85 9.32 4.86
C VAL A 103 -3.04 9.96 4.18
N PHE A 104 -3.57 9.30 3.15
CA PHE A 104 -4.86 9.62 2.58
C PHE A 104 -5.85 8.45 2.75
N THR A 105 -7.11 8.79 2.88
CA THR A 105 -8.23 7.88 3.10
C THR A 105 -9.17 7.88 1.91
N VAL A 106 -10.18 7.04 1.92
CA VAL A 106 -11.23 7.02 0.88
C VAL A 106 -11.99 8.35 0.78
N ASN A 107 -11.95 9.17 1.83
CA ASN A 107 -12.63 10.47 1.90
C ASN A 107 -11.70 11.64 1.54
N THR A 108 -10.41 11.41 1.35
CA THR A 108 -9.47 12.45 0.93
C THR A 108 -9.75 12.84 -0.52
N GLU A 109 -10.01 14.11 -0.78
CA GLU A 109 -10.25 14.61 -2.12
C GLU A 109 -8.92 14.70 -2.90
N MET A 110 -8.70 13.75 -3.80
CA MET A 110 -7.48 13.64 -4.63
C MET A 110 -7.54 14.61 -5.82
N LYS A 111 -7.55 15.92 -5.53
CA LYS A 111 -7.54 16.97 -6.56
C LYS A 111 -6.28 16.91 -7.40
N THR A 112 -6.45 17.07 -8.71
CA THR A 112 -5.34 17.15 -9.66
C THR A 112 -5.29 18.51 -10.32
N GLU A 113 -4.11 18.88 -10.81
CA GLU A 113 -3.87 20.08 -11.60
C GLU A 113 -3.06 19.77 -12.85
N ASP A 114 -3.30 20.55 -13.92
CA ASP A 114 -2.56 20.45 -15.17
C ASP A 114 -1.35 21.38 -15.13
N ILE A 115 -0.16 20.82 -15.38
CA ILE A 115 1.08 21.59 -15.46
C ILE A 115 1.39 21.87 -16.93
N PRO A 116 1.57 23.15 -17.35
CA PRO A 116 1.92 23.48 -18.72
C PRO A 116 3.17 22.73 -19.21
N GLY A 117 3.02 21.99 -20.31
CA GLY A 117 4.10 21.21 -20.91
C GLY A 117 4.20 19.76 -20.41
N ILE A 118 3.27 19.32 -19.58
CA ILE A 118 3.13 17.93 -19.14
C ILE A 118 1.79 17.40 -19.65
N ASP A 119 1.79 16.24 -20.30
CA ASP A 119 0.60 15.62 -20.91
C ASP A 119 -0.26 14.81 -19.92
N TYR A 120 -0.06 14.98 -18.61
CA TYR A 120 -0.84 14.33 -17.55
C TYR A 120 -1.04 15.27 -16.36
N SER A 121 -2.16 15.10 -15.65
CA SER A 121 -2.44 15.84 -14.42
C SER A 121 -1.67 15.25 -13.25
N VAL A 122 -1.21 16.11 -12.34
CA VAL A 122 -0.53 15.74 -11.08
C VAL A 122 -1.42 16.09 -9.88
N LEU A 123 -1.17 15.48 -8.73
CA LEU A 123 -1.85 15.89 -7.50
C LEU A 123 -1.51 17.35 -7.17
N SER A 124 -2.55 18.12 -6.86
CA SER A 124 -2.41 19.50 -6.43
C SER A 124 -1.82 19.61 -5.03
N GLN A 125 -1.28 20.76 -4.69
CA GLN A 125 -0.83 21.05 -3.32
C GLN A 125 -1.98 20.90 -2.31
N ASP A 126 -3.21 21.32 -2.67
CA ASP A 126 -4.39 21.18 -1.81
C ASP A 126 -4.68 19.72 -1.48
N ALA A 127 -4.46 18.78 -2.42
CA ALA A 127 -4.64 17.35 -2.16
C ALA A 127 -3.64 16.84 -1.11
N TYR A 128 -2.37 17.22 -1.21
CA TYR A 128 -1.37 16.85 -0.21
C TYR A 128 -1.61 17.51 1.16
N ASP A 129 -2.09 18.76 1.17
CA ASP A 129 -2.40 19.49 2.40
C ASP A 129 -3.65 18.94 3.12
N ALA A 130 -4.51 18.21 2.40
CA ALA A 130 -5.66 17.50 2.97
C ALA A 130 -5.32 16.14 3.58
N MET A 131 -4.09 15.62 3.39
CA MET A 131 -3.66 14.34 3.93
C MET A 131 -3.25 14.46 5.41
N TYR A 132 -3.39 13.36 6.15
CA TYR A 132 -3.03 13.28 7.56
C TYR A 132 -1.54 12.98 7.74
N PRO A 133 -0.80 13.80 8.51
CA PRO A 133 0.57 13.44 8.92
C PRO A 133 0.56 12.15 9.74
N ALA A 134 1.52 11.27 9.48
CA ALA A 134 1.66 10.02 10.21
C ALA A 134 3.05 9.88 10.83
N GLU A 135 3.10 9.10 11.90
CA GLU A 135 4.29 8.74 12.66
C GLU A 135 4.59 7.25 12.49
N VAL A 136 5.87 6.91 12.30
CA VAL A 136 6.32 5.51 12.31
C VAL A 136 6.56 5.10 13.76
N LEU A 137 5.82 4.11 14.24
CA LEU A 137 5.93 3.61 15.61
C LEU A 137 6.87 2.42 15.72
N TYR A 138 6.91 1.57 14.68
CA TYR A 138 7.74 0.37 14.66
C TYR A 138 8.09 -0.03 13.22
N VAL A 139 9.28 -0.58 13.03
CA VAL A 139 9.75 -1.11 11.75
C VAL A 139 10.45 -2.45 11.97
N SER A 140 9.95 -3.49 11.30
CA SER A 140 10.65 -4.78 11.13
C SER A 140 11.22 -4.87 9.72
N SER A 141 12.49 -4.50 9.55
CA SER A 141 13.16 -4.63 8.25
C SER A 141 13.32 -6.08 7.82
N ARG A 142 13.39 -7.03 8.77
CA ARG A 142 13.48 -8.47 8.50
C ARG A 142 12.23 -8.98 7.77
N ASP A 143 11.06 -8.50 8.18
CA ASP A 143 9.76 -9.00 7.71
C ASP A 143 9.10 -8.02 6.74
N ASP A 144 9.77 -6.89 6.45
CA ASP A 144 9.24 -5.80 5.63
C ASP A 144 7.86 -5.30 6.12
N LEU A 145 7.70 -5.16 7.43
CA LEU A 145 6.50 -4.66 8.08
C LEU A 145 6.78 -3.39 8.88
N ALA A 146 5.82 -2.50 8.92
CA ALA A 146 5.85 -1.32 9.79
C ALA A 146 4.48 -1.05 10.40
N VAL A 147 4.51 -0.46 11.61
CA VAL A 147 3.33 0.10 12.29
C VAL A 147 3.44 1.61 12.25
N ILE A 148 2.41 2.26 11.76
CA ILE A 148 2.27 3.71 11.74
C ILE A 148 1.05 4.15 12.52
N ARG A 149 1.08 5.40 13.00
CA ARG A 149 -0.06 6.07 13.63
C ARG A 149 -0.37 7.36 12.90
N PHE A 150 -1.65 7.66 12.72
CA PHE A 150 -2.12 8.95 12.26
C PHE A 150 -3.40 9.34 13.01
N ARG A 151 -3.71 10.64 13.03
CA ARG A 151 -4.91 11.16 13.68
C ARG A 151 -5.87 11.68 12.64
N ALA A 152 -7.13 11.21 12.70
CA ALA A 152 -8.20 11.68 11.83
C ALA A 152 -9.49 11.91 12.64
N GLU A 153 -10.23 12.96 12.29
CA GLU A 153 -11.54 13.27 12.91
C GLU A 153 -12.68 12.48 12.23
N GLU A 154 -12.44 11.94 11.05
CA GLU A 154 -13.39 11.09 10.34
C GLU A 154 -13.43 9.68 10.95
N GLU A 155 -14.57 9.02 10.82
CA GLU A 155 -14.73 7.64 11.29
C GLU A 155 -14.31 6.66 10.20
N LEU A 156 -13.21 5.92 10.46
CA LEU A 156 -12.67 4.91 9.58
C LEU A 156 -12.89 3.52 10.18
N SER A 157 -13.06 2.53 9.33
CA SER A 157 -13.19 1.14 9.77
C SER A 157 -11.85 0.58 10.25
N VAL A 158 -11.92 -0.38 11.15
CA VAL A 158 -10.80 -1.17 11.64
C VAL A 158 -11.00 -2.61 11.20
N ILE A 159 -9.99 -3.22 10.57
CA ILE A 159 -10.08 -4.61 10.12
C ILE A 159 -9.55 -5.55 11.20
N GLY A 160 -10.29 -6.61 11.50
CA GLY A 160 -9.79 -7.68 12.39
C GLY A 160 -8.71 -8.51 11.70
N ILE A 161 -7.69 -8.91 12.46
CA ILE A 161 -6.63 -9.81 11.98
C ILE A 161 -7.11 -11.27 12.14
N ALA A 162 -6.92 -12.11 11.13
CA ALA A 162 -7.25 -13.53 11.17
C ALA A 162 -6.42 -14.27 12.25
N GLU A 163 -6.90 -15.42 12.68
CA GLU A 163 -6.23 -16.20 13.75
C GLU A 163 -5.07 -17.04 13.24
N ALA A 164 -5.10 -17.43 11.97
CA ALA A 164 -4.12 -18.28 11.34
C ALA A 164 -3.77 -17.80 9.92
N ASP A 165 -2.64 -18.28 9.42
CA ASP A 165 -2.23 -18.06 8.04
C ASP A 165 -3.25 -18.67 7.07
N PRO A 166 -3.48 -18.04 5.91
CA PRO A 166 -4.35 -18.60 4.90
C PRO A 166 -3.73 -19.88 4.31
N ALA A 167 -4.58 -20.84 3.97
CA ALA A 167 -4.14 -22.06 3.31
C ALA A 167 -3.98 -21.84 1.79
N LYS A 168 -3.22 -22.73 1.16
CA LYS A 168 -3.18 -22.77 -0.30
C LYS A 168 -4.58 -23.01 -0.86
N ASP A 169 -4.92 -22.32 -1.93
CA ASP A 169 -6.21 -22.28 -2.64
C ASP A 169 -7.30 -21.46 -1.93
N ASP A 170 -7.07 -20.93 -0.74
CA ASP A 170 -7.98 -19.96 -0.13
C ASP A 170 -8.16 -18.73 -1.02
N ARG A 171 -9.40 -18.28 -1.15
CA ARG A 171 -9.73 -17.05 -1.88
C ARG A 171 -9.35 -15.84 -1.08
N ILE A 172 -8.74 -14.87 -1.74
CA ILE A 172 -8.39 -13.59 -1.15
C ILE A 172 -8.78 -12.45 -2.08
N MET A 173 -8.97 -11.28 -1.48
CA MET A 173 -8.96 -10.00 -2.17
C MET A 173 -7.79 -9.16 -1.67
N CYS A 174 -7.14 -8.45 -2.58
CA CYS A 174 -6.10 -7.47 -2.23
C CYS A 174 -6.63 -6.07 -2.47
N VAL A 175 -6.37 -5.16 -1.52
CA VAL A 175 -6.72 -3.74 -1.61
C VAL A 175 -5.44 -2.93 -1.52
N GLY A 176 -5.27 -1.98 -2.43
CA GLY A 176 -4.10 -1.12 -2.45
C GLY A 176 -4.28 0.11 -3.33
N ASN A 177 -3.22 0.92 -3.43
CA ASN A 177 -3.23 2.19 -4.13
C ASN A 177 -2.20 2.20 -5.28
N PRO A 178 -2.41 1.38 -6.34
CA PRO A 178 -1.54 1.45 -7.50
C PRO A 178 -1.64 2.84 -8.17
N GLU A 179 -0.56 3.26 -8.82
CA GLU A 179 -0.46 4.58 -9.47
C GLU A 179 -1.62 4.93 -10.42
N SER A 180 -2.29 3.91 -10.95
CA SER A 180 -3.38 4.08 -11.91
C SER A 180 -4.78 4.15 -11.27
N ALA A 181 -4.92 3.77 -9.99
CA ALA A 181 -6.23 3.70 -9.33
C ALA A 181 -6.10 3.65 -7.79
N TRP A 182 -6.69 4.61 -7.11
CA TRP A 182 -6.78 4.61 -5.64
C TRP A 182 -7.75 3.54 -5.16
N PHE A 183 -7.40 2.87 -4.06
CA PHE A 183 -8.22 1.83 -3.41
C PHE A 183 -8.67 0.73 -4.38
N ALA A 184 -7.78 0.33 -5.29
CA ALA A 184 -8.05 -0.73 -6.25
C ALA A 184 -8.18 -2.07 -5.55
N ILE A 185 -9.20 -2.84 -5.94
CA ILE A 185 -9.47 -4.18 -5.44
C ILE A 185 -9.14 -5.19 -6.53
N SER A 186 -8.38 -6.22 -6.16
CA SER A 186 -8.14 -7.37 -7.02
C SER A 186 -8.43 -8.67 -6.28
N TYR A 187 -8.80 -9.71 -7.02
CA TYR A 187 -9.18 -10.99 -6.45
C TYR A 187 -8.25 -12.10 -6.94
N GLY A 188 -8.04 -13.08 -6.10
CA GLY A 188 -7.19 -14.22 -6.42
C GLY A 188 -7.22 -15.27 -5.33
N LYS A 189 -6.23 -16.14 -5.36
CA LYS A 189 -6.05 -17.21 -4.38
C LYS A 189 -4.64 -17.22 -3.86
N VAL A 190 -4.46 -17.73 -2.65
CA VAL A 190 -3.17 -18.16 -2.15
C VAL A 190 -2.66 -19.32 -3.00
N THR A 191 -1.44 -19.25 -3.50
CA THR A 191 -0.90 -20.24 -4.46
C THR A 191 0.22 -21.10 -3.91
N SER A 192 0.75 -20.74 -2.72
CA SER A 192 1.76 -21.55 -2.02
C SER A 192 1.47 -21.61 -0.53
N GLY A 193 2.14 -22.53 0.19
CA GLY A 193 2.33 -22.40 1.62
C GLY A 193 3.42 -21.38 1.94
N MET A 194 3.87 -21.34 3.21
CA MET A 194 5.03 -20.55 3.62
C MET A 194 6.28 -20.96 2.83
N GLU A 195 6.95 -19.98 2.27
CA GLU A 195 8.21 -20.15 1.54
C GLU A 195 9.30 -19.25 2.15
N LYS A 196 10.55 -19.69 1.99
CA LYS A 196 11.70 -18.83 2.29
C LYS A 196 12.18 -18.16 1.01
N PHE A 197 12.08 -16.85 0.98
CA PHE A 197 12.64 -16.05 -0.10
C PHE A 197 14.09 -15.70 0.23
N GLY A 198 14.96 -15.78 -0.76
CA GLY A 198 16.36 -15.35 -0.61
C GLY A 198 16.47 -13.81 -0.67
N GLU A 199 17.49 -13.26 -0.01
CA GLU A 199 17.77 -11.81 -0.02
C GLU A 199 17.83 -11.20 -1.43
N SER A 200 18.31 -11.95 -2.41
CA SER A 200 18.38 -11.51 -3.81
C SER A 200 17.02 -11.33 -4.50
N GLN A 201 15.93 -11.79 -3.87
CA GLN A 201 14.58 -11.67 -4.42
C GLN A 201 13.89 -10.38 -3.99
N GLY A 202 14.44 -9.65 -3.00
CA GLY A 202 13.90 -8.38 -2.52
C GLY A 202 12.55 -8.51 -1.78
N PHE A 203 12.25 -9.71 -1.24
CA PHE A 203 11.05 -9.98 -0.46
C PHE A 203 11.41 -10.42 0.96
N PRO A 204 10.46 -10.34 1.92
CA PRO A 204 10.64 -10.86 3.26
C PRO A 204 11.08 -12.33 3.26
N SER A 205 11.86 -12.71 4.27
CA SER A 205 12.41 -14.08 4.33
C SER A 205 11.33 -15.16 4.42
N ASN A 206 10.22 -14.89 5.10
CA ASN A 206 9.07 -15.79 5.23
C ASN A 206 7.85 -15.13 4.57
N ALA A 207 7.36 -15.71 3.49
CA ALA A 207 6.19 -15.19 2.80
C ALA A 207 5.47 -16.28 2.02
N MET A 208 4.29 -15.96 1.52
CA MET A 208 3.46 -16.83 0.68
C MET A 208 3.26 -16.17 -0.69
N ARG A 209 2.77 -16.91 -1.67
CA ARG A 209 2.41 -16.36 -2.98
C ARG A 209 0.91 -16.34 -3.18
N HIS A 210 0.46 -15.38 -4.00
CA HIS A 210 -0.93 -15.28 -4.41
C HIS A 210 -1.07 -14.89 -5.88
N SER A 211 -2.28 -15.09 -6.42
CA SER A 211 -2.61 -14.78 -7.82
C SER A 211 -3.41 -13.49 -8.00
N ALA A 212 -3.83 -12.81 -6.92
CA ALA A 212 -4.46 -11.49 -7.02
C ALA A 212 -3.48 -10.50 -7.65
N TYR A 213 -3.95 -9.75 -8.64
CA TYR A 213 -3.09 -8.82 -9.40
C TYR A 213 -2.81 -7.57 -8.58
N ILE A 214 -1.54 -7.27 -8.37
CA ILE A 214 -1.08 -6.05 -7.69
C ILE A 214 0.01 -5.36 -8.52
N GLN A 215 0.19 -4.06 -8.30
CA GLN A 215 1.14 -3.20 -9.02
C GLN A 215 1.93 -2.33 -8.06
N VAL A 216 2.86 -1.54 -8.60
CA VAL A 216 3.57 -0.47 -7.86
C VAL A 216 2.54 0.44 -7.19
N GLY A 217 2.79 0.79 -5.91
CA GLY A 217 1.84 1.50 -5.06
C GLY A 217 0.93 0.59 -4.21
N SER A 218 0.76 -0.69 -4.58
CA SER A 218 0.02 -1.65 -3.75
C SER A 218 0.82 -2.16 -2.54
N SER A 219 2.11 -1.86 -2.45
CA SER A 219 3.00 -2.25 -1.34
C SER A 219 2.46 -1.77 0.00
N GLY A 220 2.37 -2.66 0.97
CA GLY A 220 1.76 -2.41 2.29
C GLY A 220 0.25 -2.59 2.34
N GLY A 221 -0.41 -2.87 1.21
CA GLY A 221 -1.85 -3.07 1.13
C GLY A 221 -2.33 -4.38 1.75
N ALA A 222 -3.63 -4.44 2.03
CA ALA A 222 -4.27 -5.57 2.68
C ALA A 222 -4.50 -6.74 1.73
N ALA A 223 -4.25 -7.96 2.21
CA ALA A 223 -4.89 -9.17 1.70
C ALA A 223 -5.96 -9.62 2.71
N ILE A 224 -7.17 -9.80 2.23
CA ILE A 224 -8.37 -10.06 3.02
C ILE A 224 -8.96 -11.41 2.64
N GLY A 225 -9.26 -12.23 3.64
CA GLY A 225 -9.85 -13.56 3.46
C GLY A 225 -11.36 -13.52 3.30
N GLU A 226 -11.97 -14.70 3.12
CA GLU A 226 -13.42 -14.87 2.94
C GLU A 226 -14.23 -14.47 4.18
N ASP A 227 -13.63 -14.49 5.35
CA ASP A 227 -14.21 -14.05 6.64
C ASP A 227 -14.08 -12.53 6.87
N MET A 228 -13.65 -11.77 5.86
CA MET A 228 -13.45 -10.32 5.92
C MET A 228 -12.40 -9.88 6.96
N LYS A 229 -11.46 -10.76 7.28
CA LYS A 229 -10.31 -10.45 8.12
C LYS A 229 -9.03 -10.29 7.31
N LEU A 230 -8.09 -9.53 7.86
CA LEU A 230 -6.74 -9.40 7.32
C LEU A 230 -6.01 -10.74 7.42
N VAL A 231 -5.66 -11.33 6.29
CA VAL A 231 -4.87 -12.57 6.21
C VAL A 231 -3.41 -12.32 5.84
N GLY A 232 -3.04 -11.10 5.52
CA GLY A 232 -1.67 -10.70 5.27
C GLY A 232 -1.52 -9.31 4.68
N ILE A 233 -0.26 -8.89 4.56
CA ILE A 233 0.15 -7.63 3.91
C ILE A 233 0.88 -7.96 2.61
N THR A 234 0.63 -7.19 1.56
CA THR A 234 1.28 -7.38 0.26
C THR A 234 2.53 -6.50 0.13
N PRO A 235 3.77 -7.02 0.24
CA PRO A 235 4.98 -6.22 0.07
C PRO A 235 5.26 -5.89 -1.41
N GLY A 236 4.75 -6.70 -2.34
CA GLY A 236 4.98 -6.49 -3.76
C GLY A 236 4.69 -7.70 -4.61
N ALA A 237 5.12 -7.65 -5.87
CA ALA A 237 4.88 -8.68 -6.85
C ALA A 237 6.16 -9.10 -7.60
N SER A 238 6.20 -10.35 -8.01
CA SER A 238 7.20 -10.86 -8.96
C SER A 238 6.71 -10.66 -10.39
N LEU A 239 7.57 -10.08 -11.21
CA LEU A 239 7.34 -9.89 -12.63
C LEU A 239 8.21 -10.86 -13.45
N SER A 240 7.87 -11.02 -14.73
CA SER A 240 8.73 -11.72 -15.69
C SER A 240 10.10 -11.01 -15.83
N PRO A 241 11.16 -11.68 -16.32
CA PRO A 241 12.48 -11.09 -16.45
C PRO A 241 12.55 -9.80 -17.29
N ASN A 242 11.57 -9.59 -18.17
CA ASN A 242 11.43 -8.36 -18.95
C ASN A 242 10.60 -7.27 -18.25
N GLY A 243 10.18 -7.51 -17.00
CA GLY A 243 9.39 -6.56 -16.19
C GLY A 243 7.94 -6.35 -16.64
N LYS A 244 7.47 -7.06 -17.69
CA LYS A 244 6.20 -6.73 -18.36
C LYS A 244 5.01 -7.60 -17.93
N THR A 245 5.26 -8.77 -17.36
CA THR A 245 4.19 -9.73 -17.06
C THR A 245 4.19 -10.06 -15.57
N PHE A 246 3.06 -9.85 -14.92
CA PHE A 246 2.82 -10.30 -13.56
C PHE A 246 2.93 -11.82 -13.48
N ARG A 247 3.67 -12.32 -12.52
CA ARG A 247 3.83 -13.75 -12.25
C ARG A 247 3.06 -14.18 -11.02
N TYR A 248 3.27 -13.50 -9.90
CA TYR A 248 2.56 -13.71 -8.64
C TYR A 248 2.77 -12.51 -7.71
N GLY A 249 1.82 -12.28 -6.83
CA GLY A 249 1.99 -11.39 -5.69
C GLY A 249 2.60 -12.13 -4.52
N VAL A 250 3.25 -11.37 -3.63
CA VAL A 250 3.81 -11.87 -2.37
C VAL A 250 2.92 -11.43 -1.22
N LEU A 251 2.77 -12.27 -0.23
CA LEU A 251 1.95 -12.09 0.95
C LEU A 251 2.80 -12.34 2.21
N ILE A 252 2.90 -11.35 3.07
CA ILE A 252 3.41 -11.51 4.44
C ILE A 252 2.23 -12.00 5.28
N PRO A 253 2.24 -13.25 5.77
CA PRO A 253 1.07 -13.84 6.40
C PRO A 253 0.86 -13.39 7.85
N VAL A 254 -0.27 -13.81 8.43
CA VAL A 254 -0.69 -13.43 9.79
C VAL A 254 0.34 -13.78 10.85
N SER A 255 1.01 -14.92 10.73
CA SER A 255 2.05 -15.35 11.68
C SER A 255 3.17 -14.31 11.80
N GLU A 256 3.65 -13.77 10.69
CA GLU A 256 4.70 -12.74 10.67
C GLU A 256 4.15 -11.38 11.16
N ILE A 257 2.89 -11.06 10.82
CA ILE A 257 2.21 -9.84 11.34
C ILE A 257 2.12 -9.91 12.87
N ARG A 258 1.73 -11.04 13.43
CA ARG A 258 1.62 -11.21 14.89
C ARG A 258 2.95 -11.08 15.59
N LEU A 259 4.02 -11.65 15.05
CA LEU A 259 5.37 -11.46 15.56
C LEU A 259 5.78 -9.99 15.55
N CYS A 260 5.54 -9.29 14.47
CA CYS A 260 5.79 -7.85 14.37
C CYS A 260 5.02 -7.05 15.44
N LEU A 261 3.73 -7.35 15.65
CA LEU A 261 2.90 -6.67 16.64
C LEU A 261 3.29 -7.05 18.09
N GLU A 262 3.74 -8.27 18.35
CA GLU A 262 4.28 -8.67 19.64
C GLU A 262 5.58 -7.92 19.97
N GLU A 263 6.50 -7.79 19.01
CA GLU A 263 7.72 -7.01 19.14
C GLU A 263 7.42 -5.52 19.37
N TRP A 264 6.44 -4.95 18.66
CA TRP A 264 5.98 -3.58 18.86
C TRP A 264 5.34 -3.36 20.24
N ASN A 265 4.44 -4.26 20.69
CA ASN A 265 3.77 -4.18 22.00
C ASN A 265 4.71 -4.44 23.18
N GLY A 266 5.78 -5.17 22.96
CA GLY A 266 6.88 -5.36 23.93
C GLY A 266 7.77 -4.12 24.06
N SER A 267 7.62 -3.12 23.19
CA SER A 267 8.29 -1.83 23.32
C SER A 267 7.57 -0.95 24.34
N PRO A 268 8.28 -0.27 25.27
CA PRO A 268 7.71 0.41 26.44
C PRO A 268 7.07 1.77 26.13
N SER A 269 6.22 1.88 25.14
CA SER A 269 5.55 3.13 24.82
C SER A 269 4.03 2.99 24.70
N LYS A 270 3.42 2.52 25.79
CA LYS A 270 2.02 2.83 26.11
C LYS A 270 2.02 3.52 27.47
N GLU A 271 2.50 4.78 27.53
CA GLU A 271 2.14 5.74 28.56
C GLU A 271 1.25 6.83 27.98
#